data_a14efbe51b70bd7347f27a7e18c6eb95
#
_entry.id   a14efbe51b70bd7347f27a7e18c6eb95
#
_cell.length_a   1.000
_cell.length_b   1.000
_cell.length_c   1.000
_cell.angle_alpha   90.00
_cell.angle_beta   90.00
_cell.angle_gamma   90.00
#
_symmetry.space_group_name_H-M   'P 1'
#
loop_
_entity.id
_entity.type
_entity.pdbx_description
1 polymer ?
#
loop_
_entity_poly.entity_id
_entity_poly.type
_entity_poly.pdbx_seq_one_letter_code
_entity_poly.pdbx_strand_id
1 'polypeptide(L)'
;MPDGQRAELIDGQVYNMAPPSRIHQEISYQISRLLGNYIESNGGKCRVYPPPFAVNLDADDKDWVEPDISLICDPNKLTDRGCSGAPARIFEIVSPSSRRMDYLIKNALX
;
A
#
# COMPACT_ATOMS: atom_id res chain seq x y z
N MET A 1 18.99 0.69 -1.28
CA MET A 1 18.51 0.66 0.06
C MET A 1 19.02 -0.51 0.83
N PRO A 2 19.37 -0.35 2.05
CA PRO A 2 19.83 -1.48 2.81
C PRO A 2 18.74 -2.52 2.94
N ASP A 3 19.15 -3.75 3.13
CA ASP A 3 18.17 -4.79 3.27
C ASP A 3 17.25 -4.53 4.42
N GLY A 4 16.02 -4.73 4.23
CA GLY A 4 15.05 -4.52 5.30
C GLY A 4 14.68 -3.09 5.54
N GLN A 5 15.28 -2.16 4.84
CA GLN A 5 14.97 -0.78 5.06
C GLN A 5 13.93 -0.33 4.06
N ARG A 6 12.90 0.30 4.50
CA ARG A 6 11.87 0.80 3.62
C ARG A 6 11.85 2.32 3.67
N ALA A 7 11.54 2.92 2.57
CA ALA A 7 11.48 4.37 2.51
C ALA A 7 10.41 4.81 1.52
N GLU A 8 9.95 6.03 1.69
CA GLU A 8 9.02 6.62 0.75
C GLU A 8 9.63 7.89 0.21
N LEU A 9 9.25 8.22 -1.02
CA LEU A 9 9.69 9.45 -1.64
C LEU A 9 8.48 10.34 -1.76
N ILE A 10 8.51 11.50 -1.18
CA ILE A 10 7.39 12.40 -1.23
C ILE A 10 7.89 13.76 -1.67
N ASP A 11 7.41 14.20 -2.81
CA ASP A 11 7.79 15.49 -3.36
C ASP A 11 9.33 15.57 -3.46
N GLY A 12 9.95 14.49 -3.88
CA GLY A 12 11.39 14.48 -4.09
C GLY A 12 12.21 14.26 -2.84
N GLN A 13 11.61 14.09 -1.68
CA GLN A 13 12.34 13.88 -0.45
C GLN A 13 12.14 12.46 0.05
N VAL A 14 13.20 11.87 0.56
CA VAL A 14 13.14 10.49 1.03
C VAL A 14 12.81 10.46 2.51
N TYR A 15 11.82 9.68 2.87
CA TYR A 15 11.43 9.51 4.27
C TYR A 15 11.55 8.05 4.63
N ASN A 16 12.38 7.73 5.61
CA ASN A 16 12.54 6.36 6.03
C ASN A 16 11.32 5.89 6.81
N MET A 17 10.94 4.65 6.62
CA MET A 17 9.77 4.10 7.28
C MET A 17 10.21 3.15 8.37
N ALA A 18 9.49 3.14 9.47
CA ALA A 18 9.78 2.20 10.53
C ALA A 18 9.31 0.82 10.10
N PRO A 19 9.95 -0.23 10.57
CA PRO A 19 9.50 -1.57 10.23
C PRO A 19 8.15 -1.85 10.87
N PRO A 20 7.32 -2.62 10.22
CA PRO A 20 6.00 -2.90 10.78
C PRO A 20 6.11 -3.87 11.95
N SER A 21 5.16 -3.79 12.86
CA SER A 21 5.11 -4.72 13.96
C SER A 21 4.58 -6.08 13.47
N ARG A 22 4.74 -7.09 14.30
CA ARG A 22 4.22 -8.39 13.94
C ARG A 22 2.70 -8.35 13.80
N ILE A 23 2.03 -7.61 14.69
CA ILE A 23 0.59 -7.53 14.60
C ILE A 23 0.16 -6.79 13.36
N HIS A 24 0.88 -5.76 12.99
CA HIS A 24 0.57 -5.04 11.77
C HIS A 24 0.67 -5.99 10.57
N GLN A 25 1.71 -6.81 10.52
CA GLN A 25 1.85 -7.74 9.41
C GLN A 25 0.75 -8.79 9.43
N GLU A 26 0.35 -9.24 10.60
CA GLU A 26 -0.70 -10.24 10.66
C GLU A 26 -2.01 -9.68 10.16
N ILE A 27 -2.35 -8.44 10.51
CA ILE A 27 -3.56 -7.81 10.04
C ILE A 27 -3.47 -7.59 8.53
N SER A 28 -2.31 -7.17 8.05
CA SER A 28 -2.15 -6.97 6.63
C SER A 28 -2.37 -8.26 5.86
N TYR A 29 -1.87 -9.36 6.38
CA TYR A 29 -2.08 -10.64 5.71
C TYR A 29 -3.55 -11.02 5.72
N GLN A 30 -4.24 -10.85 6.84
CA GLN A 30 -5.64 -11.21 6.90
C GLN A 30 -6.48 -10.37 5.95
N ILE A 31 -6.25 -9.09 5.91
CA ILE A 31 -7.03 -8.22 5.03
C ILE A 31 -6.72 -8.55 3.56
N SER A 32 -5.45 -8.76 3.25
CA SER A 32 -5.10 -9.09 1.87
C SER A 32 -5.75 -10.40 1.44
N ARG A 33 -5.77 -11.39 2.35
CA ARG A 33 -6.36 -12.65 2.02
C ARG A 33 -7.86 -12.53 1.81
N LEU A 34 -8.54 -11.78 2.68
CA LEU A 34 -9.97 -11.61 2.54
C LEU A 34 -10.32 -10.86 1.25
N LEU A 35 -9.55 -9.83 0.93
CA LEU A 35 -9.80 -9.09 -0.29
C LEU A 35 -9.54 -9.95 -1.51
N GLY A 36 -8.44 -10.69 -1.49
CA GLY A 36 -8.13 -11.56 -2.62
C GLY A 36 -9.18 -12.64 -2.82
N ASN A 37 -9.66 -13.23 -1.72
CA ASN A 37 -10.68 -14.25 -1.82
C ASN A 37 -11.98 -13.65 -2.36
N TYR A 38 -12.31 -12.45 -1.93
CA TYR A 38 -13.54 -11.83 -2.39
C TYR A 38 -13.46 -11.54 -3.89
N ILE A 39 -12.34 -11.00 -4.33
CA ILE A 39 -12.19 -10.68 -5.74
C ILE A 39 -12.26 -11.95 -6.58
N GLU A 40 -11.58 -13.01 -6.13
CA GLU A 40 -11.58 -14.23 -6.89
C GLU A 40 -12.95 -14.87 -6.92
N SER A 41 -13.66 -14.85 -5.81
CA SER A 41 -14.99 -15.46 -5.77
C SER A 41 -15.98 -14.74 -6.66
N ASN A 42 -15.79 -13.46 -6.88
CA ASN A 42 -16.71 -12.70 -7.69
C ASN A 42 -16.22 -12.51 -9.13
N GLY A 43 -15.15 -13.17 -9.51
CA GLY A 43 -14.65 -13.06 -10.87
C GLY A 43 -14.11 -11.69 -11.20
N GLY A 44 -13.66 -10.96 -10.19
CA GLY A 44 -13.17 -9.62 -10.44
C GLY A 44 -11.81 -9.57 -11.05
N LYS A 45 -11.43 -8.43 -11.57
CA LYS A 45 -10.13 -8.28 -12.17
C LYS A 45 -9.16 -7.52 -11.31
N CYS A 46 -9.57 -6.97 -10.21
CA CYS A 46 -8.66 -6.21 -9.38
C CYS A 46 -7.63 -7.10 -8.72
N ARG A 47 -6.51 -6.55 -8.35
CA ARG A 47 -5.46 -7.29 -7.70
C ARG A 47 -5.06 -6.59 -6.42
N VAL A 48 -4.64 -7.37 -5.42
CA VAL A 48 -4.29 -6.86 -4.11
C VAL A 48 -2.80 -7.02 -3.91
N TYR A 49 -2.13 -5.96 -3.49
CA TYR A 49 -0.70 -6.01 -3.27
C TYR A 49 -0.35 -5.51 -1.87
N PRO A 50 0.11 -6.39 -0.99
CA PRO A 50 0.59 -5.94 0.31
C PRO A 50 2.03 -5.45 0.17
N PRO A 51 2.60 -4.85 1.20
CA PRO A 51 3.97 -4.36 1.10
C PRO A 51 4.96 -5.51 1.00
N PRO A 52 6.11 -5.26 0.44
CA PRO A 52 6.49 -3.98 -0.11
C PRO A 52 5.98 -3.84 -1.54
N PHE A 53 5.27 -2.78 -1.80
CA PHE A 53 4.74 -2.56 -3.13
C PHE A 53 4.76 -1.06 -3.36
N ALA A 54 5.52 -0.60 -4.32
CA ALA A 54 5.73 0.81 -4.52
C ALA A 54 4.69 1.42 -5.43
N VAL A 55 4.21 2.58 -5.07
CA VAL A 55 3.21 3.29 -5.85
C VAL A 55 3.76 4.66 -6.20
N ASN A 56 3.84 4.95 -7.50
CA ASN A 56 4.27 6.25 -7.99
C ASN A 56 2.98 7.04 -8.18
N LEU A 57 2.56 7.74 -7.15
CA LEU A 57 1.23 8.32 -7.12
C LEU A 57 0.84 9.16 -8.32
N ASP A 58 1.69 10.03 -8.74
CA ASP A 58 1.34 10.89 -9.86
C ASP A 58 1.96 10.44 -11.16
N ALA A 59 2.59 9.31 -11.18
CA ALA A 59 3.26 8.79 -12.37
C ALA A 59 4.34 9.74 -12.86
N ASP A 60 4.93 10.52 -11.95
CA ASP A 60 5.94 11.49 -12.36
C ASP A 60 7.24 11.28 -11.61
N ASP A 61 7.34 10.21 -10.83
CA ASP A 61 8.56 9.85 -10.11
C ASP A 61 8.90 10.78 -8.95
N LYS A 62 8.02 11.68 -8.58
CA LYS A 62 8.30 12.52 -7.43
C LYS A 62 7.73 11.95 -6.16
N ASP A 63 6.69 11.13 -6.23
CA ASP A 63 6.08 10.57 -5.05
C ASP A 63 6.00 9.07 -5.18
N TRP A 64 6.87 8.37 -4.48
CA TRP A 64 6.84 6.92 -4.41
C TRP A 64 6.52 6.52 -2.99
N VAL A 65 5.38 5.92 -2.79
CA VAL A 65 4.95 5.52 -1.46
C VAL A 65 4.73 4.03 -1.40
N GLU A 66 4.67 3.47 -0.22
CA GLU A 66 4.42 2.04 -0.03
C GLU A 66 3.23 1.89 0.89
N PRO A 67 2.02 1.94 0.36
CA PRO A 67 0.84 1.78 1.21
C PRO A 67 0.79 0.39 1.83
N ASP A 68 0.07 0.26 2.93
CA ASP A 68 -0.02 -1.04 3.57
C ASP A 68 -0.72 -2.06 2.69
N ILE A 69 -1.75 -1.69 2.00
CA ILE A 69 -2.38 -2.59 1.05
C ILE A 69 -2.87 -1.75 -0.12
N SER A 70 -2.54 -2.17 -1.33
CA SER A 70 -2.98 -1.45 -2.52
C SER A 70 -3.89 -2.32 -3.35
N LEU A 71 -4.98 -1.75 -3.83
CA LEU A 71 -5.91 -2.46 -4.69
C LEU A 71 -5.82 -1.83 -6.06
N ILE A 72 -5.43 -2.60 -7.06
CA ILE A 72 -5.25 -2.09 -8.41
C ILE A 72 -6.25 -2.76 -9.32
N CYS A 73 -7.09 -1.96 -9.94
CA CYS A 73 -8.10 -2.50 -10.84
C CYS A 73 -7.83 -2.20 -12.31
N ASP A 74 -6.86 -1.35 -12.59
CA ASP A 74 -6.49 -1.06 -13.96
C ASP A 74 -5.14 -1.71 -14.23
N PRO A 75 -5.10 -2.79 -14.99
CA PRO A 75 -3.83 -3.47 -15.20
C PRO A 75 -2.79 -2.63 -15.94
N ASN A 76 -3.22 -1.59 -16.63
CA ASN A 76 -2.26 -0.74 -17.32
C ASN A 76 -1.41 0.07 -16.34
N LYS A 77 -1.79 0.14 -15.09
CA LYS A 77 -0.99 0.85 -14.11
C LYS A 77 0.08 -0.04 -13.49
N LEU A 78 0.03 -1.34 -13.73
CA LEU A 78 1.01 -2.23 -13.13
C LEU A 78 2.28 -2.26 -13.95
N THR A 79 3.42 -2.07 -13.27
CA THR A 79 4.71 -2.10 -13.92
C THR A 79 5.63 -3.03 -13.15
N ASP A 80 6.82 -3.26 -13.64
CA ASP A 80 7.76 -4.11 -12.93
C ASP A 80 8.17 -3.49 -11.60
N ARG A 81 8.02 -2.18 -11.45
CA ARG A 81 8.41 -1.52 -10.22
C ARG A 81 7.25 -1.31 -9.27
N GLY A 82 6.05 -1.61 -9.66
CA GLY A 82 4.90 -1.44 -8.80
C GLY A 82 3.71 -0.87 -9.55
N CYS A 83 3.23 0.27 -9.12
CA CYS A 83 2.05 0.87 -9.72
C CYS A 83 2.37 2.28 -10.17
N SER A 84 2.00 2.61 -11.39
CA SER A 84 2.19 3.96 -11.90
C SER A 84 0.84 4.65 -11.88
N GLY A 85 0.72 5.65 -11.06
CA GLY A 85 -0.55 6.33 -10.88
C GLY A 85 -1.24 5.84 -9.63
N ALA A 86 -2.35 6.42 -9.29
CA ALA A 86 -3.03 6.11 -8.05
C ALA A 86 -3.76 4.77 -8.12
N PRO A 87 -3.64 3.93 -7.12
CA PRO A 87 -4.41 2.70 -7.09
C PRO A 87 -5.90 2.99 -6.94
N ALA A 88 -6.73 1.97 -7.18
CA ALA A 88 -8.16 2.15 -6.99
C ALA A 88 -8.45 2.41 -5.52
N ARG A 89 -7.76 1.74 -4.63
CA ARG A 89 -7.93 1.95 -3.20
C ARG A 89 -6.64 1.67 -2.47
N ILE A 90 -6.46 2.36 -1.36
CA ILE A 90 -5.33 2.13 -0.50
C ILE A 90 -5.86 1.91 0.89
N PHE A 91 -5.34 0.91 1.60
CA PHE A 91 -5.72 0.66 2.97
C PHE A 91 -4.51 0.86 3.85
N GLU A 92 -4.67 1.60 4.92
CA GLU A 92 -3.57 1.82 5.86
C GLU A 92 -3.95 1.19 7.18
N ILE A 93 -3.02 0.45 7.76
CA ILE A 93 -3.24 -0.22 9.03
C ILE A 93 -2.54 0.59 10.09
N VAL A 94 -3.30 1.06 11.06
CA VAL A 94 -2.75 1.90 12.10
C VAL A 94 -2.35 1.05 13.28
N SER A 95 -1.12 1.20 13.74
CA SER A 95 -0.70 0.40 14.85
C SER A 95 -1.35 0.92 16.11
N PRO A 96 -1.61 0.06 17.05
CA PRO A 96 -2.28 0.47 18.27
C PRO A 96 -1.52 1.53 19.03
N SER A 97 -0.23 1.56 18.88
CA SER A 97 0.48 2.52 19.65
C SER A 97 0.40 3.90 19.04
N SER A 98 -0.05 4.01 17.84
CA SER A 98 -0.03 5.33 17.35
C SER A 98 -1.27 5.97 17.72
N ARG A 99 -1.45 6.61 18.51
CA ARG A 99 -2.45 7.38 18.89
C ARG A 99 -3.60 7.35 18.10
N ARG A 100 -4.39 7.35 18.40
CA ARG A 100 -5.58 7.27 17.90
C ARG A 100 -5.90 7.88 16.66
N MET A 101 -5.91 8.84 16.52
CA MET A 101 -6.35 9.48 15.48
C MET A 101 -5.88 9.16 14.17
N ASP A 102 -4.85 8.96 14.08
CA ASP A 102 -4.38 8.77 12.85
C ASP A 102 -5.11 7.82 12.09
N TYR A 103 -5.67 7.16 12.57
CA TYR A 103 -6.19 6.16 11.93
C TYR A 103 -7.00 6.50 10.89
N LEU A 104 -7.58 6.83 10.92
CA LEU A 104 -8.53 6.98 10.16
C LEU A 104 -8.16 7.46 8.92
N ILE A 105 -8.03 8.22 8.85
CA ILE A 105 -7.75 8.82 7.75
C ILE A 105 -7.04 8.54 6.60
N LYS A 106 -6.15 8.02 6.66
CA LYS A 106 -5.44 7.74 5.59
C LYS A 106 -6.08 7.09 4.51
N ASN A 107 -7.02 6.59 4.52
CA ASN A 107 -7.47 5.80 3.55
C ASN A 107 -7.91 6.54 2.42
N ALA A 108 -8.09 7.20 2.43
CA ALA A 108 -8.40 7.87 1.39
C ALA A 108 -8.61 7.66 0.10
N LEU A 109 -8.70 7.67 -0.24
CA LEU A 109 -8.93 7.72 -1.25
C LEU A 109 -9.16 7.20 -1.98
N UNK A 110 -9.53 7.01 -1.81
CA UNK A 110 -9.59 6.88 -2.03
C UNK A 110 -9.58 6.90 -2.10
#